data_bc715a3096d50212b7c691dc9826fb1f
#
_entry.id   bc715a3096d50212b7c691dc9826fb1f
#
_cell.length_a   1.000
_cell.length_b   1.000
_cell.length_c   1.000
_cell.angle_alpha   90.00
_cell.angle_beta   90.00
_cell.angle_gamma   90.00
#
_symmetry.space_group_name_H-M   'P 1'
#
loop_
_entity.id
_entity.type
_entity.pdbx_description
1 polymer ?
#
loop_
_entity_poly.entity_id
_entity_poly.type
_entity_poly.pdbx_seq_one_letter_code
_entity_poly.pdbx_strand_id
1 'polypeptide(L)'
;IPTQIGEGMTVFCASNSVDRKELFIVQNLINTTGKSIYIEKEEMLNAATAVSGSGPAYVFYFMQAMIESAIRLGFSPSEAEFLVSQTFSGSVQLQNRSKLSNEAWIQRVASKGGTTEAALLVFNKNELQEIVIEGIEAANARALELGS
;
A
#
# COMPACT_ATOMS: atom_id res chain seq x y z
N ILE A 1 2.15 -6.17 -10.51
CA ILE A 1 0.76 -6.46 -10.96
C ILE A 1 0.03 -5.17 -11.33
N PRO A 2 -0.02 -4.11 -10.51
CA PRO A 2 -0.71 -2.86 -10.89
C PRO A 2 -0.15 -2.18 -12.15
N THR A 3 1.09 -2.46 -12.52
CA THR A 3 1.73 -2.00 -13.76
C THR A 3 0.92 -2.37 -15.03
N GLN A 4 0.20 -3.50 -14.99
CA GLN A 4 -0.61 -3.98 -16.12
C GLN A 4 -1.77 -3.04 -16.48
N ILE A 5 -2.18 -2.19 -15.54
CA ILE A 5 -3.26 -1.20 -15.71
C ILE A 5 -2.75 0.25 -15.61
N GLY A 6 -1.42 0.47 -15.72
CA GLY A 6 -0.84 1.80 -15.65
C GLY A 6 -0.76 2.40 -14.23
N GLU A 7 -0.97 1.60 -13.19
CA GLU A 7 -0.96 2.01 -11.77
C GLU A 7 0.22 1.40 -11.01
N GLY A 8 1.30 1.09 -11.72
CA GLY A 8 2.52 0.54 -11.14
C GLY A 8 3.24 1.54 -10.24
N MET A 9 4.03 1.02 -9.29
CA MET A 9 5.03 1.77 -8.55
C MET A 9 6.39 1.15 -8.82
N THR A 10 7.29 1.89 -9.45
CA THR A 10 8.65 1.43 -9.76
C THR A 10 9.67 2.23 -8.96
N VAL A 11 10.51 1.52 -8.22
CA VAL A 11 11.67 2.13 -7.55
C VAL A 11 12.91 1.70 -8.28
N PHE A 12 13.78 2.65 -8.62
CA PHE A 12 15.00 2.36 -9.38
C PHE A 12 16.18 3.18 -8.87
N CYS A 13 17.37 2.65 -9.07
CA CYS A 13 18.64 3.34 -8.86
C CYS A 13 19.48 3.26 -10.14
N ALA A 14 20.59 3.96 -10.17
CA ALA A 14 21.52 3.94 -11.29
C ALA A 14 22.96 4.00 -10.78
N SER A 15 23.89 3.48 -11.59
CA SER A 15 25.32 3.61 -11.32
C SER A 15 25.76 5.08 -11.46
N ASN A 16 26.89 5.41 -10.85
CA ASN A 16 27.47 6.76 -10.89
C ASN A 16 27.87 7.23 -12.30
N SER A 17 27.89 6.32 -13.28
CA SER A 17 28.22 6.64 -14.68
C SER A 17 27.04 7.18 -15.48
N VAL A 18 25.81 7.05 -14.96
CA VAL A 18 24.57 7.49 -15.62
C VAL A 18 24.35 8.98 -15.36
N ASP A 19 24.19 9.76 -16.41
CA ASP A 19 23.96 11.18 -16.31
C ASP A 19 22.47 11.52 -16.05
N ARG A 20 22.21 12.79 -15.70
CA ARG A 20 20.83 13.26 -15.39
C ARG A 20 19.88 13.15 -16.57
N LYS A 21 20.38 13.27 -17.79
CA LYS A 21 19.57 13.19 -19.00
C LYS A 21 19.13 11.77 -19.25
N GLU A 22 20.02 10.81 -19.06
CA GLU A 22 19.73 9.39 -19.15
C GLU A 22 18.71 8.96 -18.07
N LEU A 23 18.92 9.41 -16.82
CA LEU A 23 17.97 9.18 -15.73
C LEU A 23 16.56 9.70 -16.07
N PHE A 24 16.48 10.91 -16.64
CA PHE A 24 15.19 11.50 -17.03
C PHE A 24 14.50 10.69 -18.13
N ILE A 25 15.25 10.18 -19.11
CA ILE A 25 14.71 9.34 -20.18
C ILE A 25 14.15 8.04 -19.61
N VAL A 26 14.92 7.37 -18.73
CA VAL A 26 14.50 6.13 -18.08
C VAL A 26 13.27 6.36 -17.21
N GLN A 27 13.25 7.43 -16.43
CA GLN A 27 12.10 7.77 -15.57
C GLN A 27 10.83 8.02 -16.38
N ASN A 28 10.94 8.73 -17.50
CA ASN A 28 9.79 8.97 -18.37
C ASN A 28 9.27 7.67 -18.99
N LEU A 29 10.16 6.75 -19.37
CA LEU A 29 9.75 5.45 -19.88
C LEU A 29 9.02 4.63 -18.80
N ILE A 30 9.56 4.56 -17.60
CA ILE A 30 8.95 3.84 -16.47
C ILE A 30 7.59 4.44 -16.11
N ASN A 31 7.48 5.77 -16.15
CA ASN A 31 6.23 6.47 -15.82
C ASN A 31 5.08 6.21 -16.82
N THR A 32 5.34 5.57 -17.97
CA THR A 32 4.26 5.10 -18.85
C THR A 32 3.45 3.94 -18.25
N THR A 33 3.98 3.26 -17.24
CA THR A 33 3.36 2.10 -16.58
C THR A 33 2.88 2.39 -15.16
N GLY A 34 2.98 3.66 -14.73
CA GLY A 34 2.55 4.10 -13.41
C GLY A 34 3.39 5.26 -12.90
N LYS A 35 3.85 5.18 -11.65
CA LYS A 35 4.72 6.17 -11.00
C LYS A 35 6.07 5.57 -10.69
N SER A 36 7.09 6.43 -10.55
CA SER A 36 8.43 5.98 -10.18
C SER A 36 9.07 6.87 -9.12
N ILE A 37 9.99 6.28 -8.36
CA ILE A 37 10.90 6.97 -7.44
C ILE A 37 12.33 6.54 -7.77
N TYR A 38 13.20 7.54 -7.99
CA TYR A 38 14.64 7.33 -8.00
C TYR A 38 15.17 7.32 -6.56
N ILE A 39 16.03 6.37 -6.26
CA ILE A 39 16.76 6.27 -5.00
C ILE A 39 18.26 6.21 -5.27
N GLU A 40 19.06 6.82 -4.39
CA GLU A 40 20.53 6.85 -4.55
C GLU A 40 21.19 5.55 -4.10
N LYS A 41 20.59 4.89 -3.09
CA LYS A 41 21.16 3.70 -2.44
C LYS A 41 20.50 2.44 -2.95
N GLU A 42 21.23 1.61 -3.67
CA GLU A 42 20.74 0.34 -4.23
C GLU A 42 20.21 -0.61 -3.14
N GLU A 43 20.81 -0.60 -1.95
CA GLU A 43 20.37 -1.39 -0.79
C GLU A 43 18.90 -1.14 -0.39
N MET A 44 18.35 0.03 -0.73
CA MET A 44 16.93 0.37 -0.49
C MET A 44 15.96 -0.34 -1.43
N LEU A 45 16.43 -0.99 -2.49
CA LEU A 45 15.56 -1.73 -3.42
C LEU A 45 14.88 -2.93 -2.75
N ASN A 46 15.55 -3.57 -1.77
CA ASN A 46 14.95 -4.66 -1.00
C ASN A 46 13.77 -4.15 -0.14
N ALA A 47 13.95 -3.02 0.53
CA ALA A 47 12.88 -2.37 1.27
C ALA A 47 11.73 -1.92 0.34
N ALA A 48 12.04 -1.39 -0.84
CA ALA A 48 11.04 -1.04 -1.84
C ALA A 48 10.27 -2.28 -2.33
N THR A 49 10.94 -3.41 -2.50
CA THR A 49 10.31 -4.70 -2.84
C THR A 49 9.33 -5.12 -1.75
N ALA A 50 9.74 -5.07 -0.48
CA ALA A 50 8.88 -5.42 0.65
C ALA A 50 7.65 -4.51 0.75
N VAL A 51 7.80 -3.19 0.56
CA VAL A 51 6.71 -2.22 0.74
C VAL A 51 5.80 -2.17 -0.47
N SER A 52 6.35 -2.01 -1.69
CA SER A 52 5.55 -1.75 -2.89
C SER A 52 5.47 -2.93 -3.85
N GLY A 53 6.51 -3.74 -3.95
CA GLY A 53 6.50 -4.95 -4.78
C GLY A 53 5.54 -6.01 -4.25
N SER A 54 5.63 -6.31 -2.96
CA SER A 54 4.74 -7.24 -2.24
C SER A 54 3.42 -6.57 -1.79
N GLY A 55 3.42 -5.24 -1.68
CA GLY A 55 2.31 -4.43 -1.16
C GLY A 55 0.92 -4.74 -1.71
N PRO A 56 0.75 -5.01 -3.01
CA PRO A 56 -0.56 -5.39 -3.56
C PRO A 56 -1.17 -6.62 -2.88
N ALA A 57 -0.34 -7.60 -2.46
CA ALA A 57 -0.82 -8.77 -1.74
C ALA A 57 -1.39 -8.41 -0.36
N TYR A 58 -0.77 -7.45 0.34
CA TYR A 58 -1.27 -6.97 1.64
C TYR A 58 -2.60 -6.25 1.49
N VAL A 59 -2.73 -5.41 0.45
CA VAL A 59 -4.00 -4.74 0.14
C VAL A 59 -5.10 -5.76 -0.11
N PHE A 60 -4.86 -6.76 -0.95
CA PHE A 60 -5.83 -7.83 -1.20
C PHE A 60 -6.15 -8.65 0.06
N TYR A 61 -5.18 -8.89 0.94
CA TYR A 61 -5.40 -9.57 2.20
C TYR A 61 -6.38 -8.78 3.11
N PHE A 62 -6.18 -7.46 3.24
CA PHE A 62 -7.10 -6.60 3.98
C PHE A 62 -8.48 -6.53 3.32
N MET A 63 -8.54 -6.41 2.00
CA MET A 63 -9.83 -6.44 1.28
C MET A 63 -10.56 -7.74 1.53
N GLN A 64 -9.89 -8.89 1.47
CA GLN A 64 -10.48 -10.21 1.72
C GLN A 64 -11.06 -10.30 3.14
N ALA A 65 -10.32 -9.85 4.15
CA ALA A 65 -10.81 -9.85 5.53
C ALA A 65 -12.08 -9.00 5.71
N MET A 66 -12.13 -7.84 5.05
CA MET A 66 -13.31 -6.96 5.07
C MET A 66 -14.49 -7.56 4.30
N ILE A 67 -14.26 -8.22 3.17
CA ILE A 67 -15.28 -8.93 2.39
C ILE A 67 -15.89 -10.05 3.23
N GLU A 68 -15.07 -10.87 3.86
CA GLU A 68 -15.54 -11.95 4.74
C GLU A 68 -16.37 -11.40 5.92
N SER A 69 -15.94 -10.28 6.49
CA SER A 69 -16.70 -9.60 7.55
C SER A 69 -18.06 -9.14 7.04
N ALA A 70 -18.12 -8.51 5.87
CA ALA A 70 -19.38 -8.04 5.27
C ALA A 70 -20.35 -9.20 5.00
N ILE A 71 -19.85 -10.33 4.50
CA ILE A 71 -20.66 -11.54 4.29
C ILE A 71 -21.21 -12.07 5.62
N ARG A 72 -20.40 -12.12 6.67
CA ARG A 72 -20.86 -12.52 8.03
C ARG A 72 -21.92 -11.56 8.60
N LEU A 73 -21.90 -10.31 8.18
CA LEU A 73 -22.89 -9.29 8.56
C LEU A 73 -24.17 -9.34 7.70
N GLY A 74 -24.26 -10.24 6.71
CA GLY A 74 -25.46 -10.52 5.94
C GLY A 74 -25.48 -9.98 4.50
N PHE A 75 -24.40 -9.37 4.02
CA PHE A 75 -24.31 -8.98 2.60
C PHE A 75 -24.06 -10.20 1.71
N SER A 76 -24.59 -10.19 0.50
CA SER A 76 -24.20 -11.16 -0.52
C SER A 76 -22.72 -10.98 -0.91
N PRO A 77 -22.07 -12.03 -1.44
CA PRO A 77 -20.67 -11.92 -1.87
C PRO A 77 -20.41 -10.75 -2.82
N SER A 78 -21.27 -10.53 -3.82
CA SER A 78 -21.13 -9.44 -4.79
C SER A 78 -21.30 -8.05 -4.17
N GLU A 79 -22.23 -7.89 -3.23
CA GLU A 79 -22.38 -6.63 -2.49
C GLU A 79 -21.17 -6.36 -1.59
N ALA A 80 -20.65 -7.39 -0.90
CA ALA A 80 -19.47 -7.29 -0.05
C ALA A 80 -18.23 -6.86 -0.86
N GLU A 81 -17.98 -7.51 -2.01
CA GLU A 81 -16.89 -7.14 -2.91
C GLU A 81 -17.02 -5.69 -3.41
N PHE A 82 -18.21 -5.28 -3.82
CA PHE A 82 -18.45 -3.93 -4.30
C PHE A 82 -18.24 -2.87 -3.21
N LEU A 83 -18.78 -3.09 -2.01
CA LEU A 83 -18.62 -2.20 -0.85
C LEU A 83 -17.15 -2.01 -0.49
N VAL A 84 -16.41 -3.11 -0.36
CA VAL A 84 -15.01 -3.07 0.04
C VAL A 84 -14.14 -2.42 -1.05
N SER A 85 -14.31 -2.82 -2.30
CA SER A 85 -13.57 -2.26 -3.42
C SER A 85 -13.76 -0.75 -3.52
N GLN A 86 -15.01 -0.26 -3.41
CA GLN A 86 -15.30 1.17 -3.45
C GLN A 86 -14.73 1.91 -2.24
N THR A 87 -14.72 1.28 -1.07
CA THR A 87 -14.14 1.87 0.15
C THR A 87 -12.63 2.09 0.00
N PHE A 88 -11.89 1.11 -0.50
CA PHE A 88 -10.45 1.25 -0.75
C PHE A 88 -10.18 2.31 -1.81
N SER A 89 -10.85 2.22 -2.96
CA SER A 89 -10.68 3.17 -4.05
C SER A 89 -10.96 4.61 -3.61
N GLY A 90 -12.08 4.84 -2.93
CA GLY A 90 -12.46 6.16 -2.44
C GLY A 90 -11.47 6.72 -1.42
N SER A 91 -11.00 5.88 -0.49
CA SER A 91 -10.03 6.28 0.54
C SER A 91 -8.69 6.69 -0.06
N VAL A 92 -8.16 5.91 -1.00
CA VAL A 92 -6.90 6.22 -1.70
C VAL A 92 -7.05 7.50 -2.53
N GLN A 93 -8.15 7.67 -3.27
CA GLN A 93 -8.38 8.88 -4.05
C GLN A 93 -8.50 10.13 -3.17
N LEU A 94 -9.16 10.01 -2.01
CA LEU A 94 -9.28 11.10 -1.05
C LEU A 94 -7.92 11.49 -0.47
N GLN A 95 -7.12 10.50 -0.07
CA GLN A 95 -5.77 10.71 0.43
C GLN A 95 -4.88 11.42 -0.61
N ASN A 96 -4.92 10.99 -1.86
CA ASN A 96 -4.13 11.58 -2.95
C ASN A 96 -4.51 13.05 -3.27
N ARG A 97 -5.74 13.46 -2.98
CA ARG A 97 -6.24 14.83 -3.20
C ARG A 97 -6.09 15.73 -1.98
N SER A 98 -5.55 15.24 -0.89
CA SER A 98 -5.44 15.93 0.39
C SER A 98 -3.99 16.02 0.85
N LYS A 99 -3.71 17.01 1.69
CA LYS A 99 -2.43 17.13 2.42
C LYS A 99 -2.50 16.58 3.85
N LEU A 100 -3.65 16.02 4.24
CA LEU A 100 -3.80 15.43 5.56
C LEU A 100 -3.02 14.12 5.66
N SER A 101 -2.44 13.87 6.83
CA SER A 101 -1.83 12.56 7.13
C SER A 101 -2.90 11.47 7.27
N ASN A 102 -2.50 10.22 7.12
CA ASN A 102 -3.42 9.09 7.34
C ASN A 102 -3.97 9.09 8.77
N GLU A 103 -3.15 9.45 9.76
CA GLU A 103 -3.61 9.61 11.15
C GLU A 103 -4.72 10.66 11.29
N ALA A 104 -4.55 11.82 10.66
CA ALA A 104 -5.58 12.87 10.66
C ALA A 104 -6.87 12.42 9.96
N TRP A 105 -6.77 11.60 8.91
CA TRP A 105 -7.94 11.00 8.27
C TRP A 105 -8.64 10.00 9.16
N ILE A 106 -7.89 9.13 9.87
CA ILE A 106 -8.45 8.18 10.84
C ILE A 106 -9.25 8.94 11.91
N GLN A 107 -8.65 9.96 12.52
CA GLN A 107 -9.31 10.80 13.53
C GLN A 107 -10.57 11.49 12.99
N ARG A 108 -10.55 11.93 11.74
CA ARG A 108 -11.68 12.63 11.11
C ARG A 108 -12.87 11.71 10.84
N VAL A 109 -12.61 10.44 10.54
CA VAL A 109 -13.65 9.42 10.31
C VAL A 109 -14.14 8.82 11.64
N ALA A 110 -13.26 8.72 12.64
CA ALA A 110 -13.57 8.15 13.95
C ALA A 110 -14.25 9.21 14.85
N SER A 111 -15.57 9.23 14.86
CA SER A 111 -16.33 10.03 15.84
C SER A 111 -16.36 9.35 17.20
N LYS A 112 -16.34 10.15 18.27
CA LYS A 112 -16.42 9.65 19.65
C LYS A 112 -17.72 8.86 19.88
N GLY A 113 -17.59 7.63 20.39
CA GLY A 113 -18.73 6.71 20.58
C GLY A 113 -19.26 6.08 19.29
N GLY A 114 -18.60 6.32 18.14
CA GLY A 114 -19.03 5.80 16.85
C GLY A 114 -18.53 4.39 16.53
N THR A 115 -19.05 3.83 15.44
CA THR A 115 -18.70 2.49 14.96
C THR A 115 -17.24 2.36 14.60
N THR A 116 -16.64 3.41 14.02
CA THR A 116 -15.21 3.45 13.67
C THR A 116 -14.33 3.39 14.90
N GLU A 117 -14.66 4.14 15.97
CA GLU A 117 -13.92 4.08 17.23
C GLU A 117 -13.96 2.67 17.83
N ALA A 118 -15.14 2.02 17.83
CA ALA A 118 -15.29 0.65 18.33
C ALA A 118 -14.40 -0.34 17.56
N ALA A 119 -14.29 -0.22 16.24
CA ALA A 119 -13.40 -1.04 15.42
C ALA A 119 -11.91 -0.78 15.74
N LEU A 120 -11.53 0.50 15.83
CA LEU A 120 -10.14 0.90 16.13
C LEU A 120 -9.69 0.46 17.52
N LEU A 121 -10.59 0.42 18.51
CA LEU A 121 -10.29 -0.13 19.84
C LEU A 121 -9.91 -1.61 19.76
N VAL A 122 -10.59 -2.40 18.92
CA VAL A 122 -10.24 -3.81 18.71
C VAL A 122 -8.92 -3.96 17.99
N PHE A 123 -8.67 -3.15 16.96
CA PHE A 123 -7.41 -3.19 16.20
C PHE A 123 -6.22 -2.81 17.08
N ASN A 124 -6.33 -1.74 17.85
CA ASN A 124 -5.28 -1.29 18.77
C ASN A 124 -5.02 -2.29 19.90
N LYS A 125 -6.09 -2.88 20.47
CA LYS A 125 -5.96 -3.92 21.50
C LYS A 125 -5.17 -5.14 21.01
N ASN A 126 -5.29 -5.48 19.73
CA ASN A 126 -4.61 -6.61 19.11
C ASN A 126 -3.34 -6.19 18.35
N GLU A 127 -2.86 -4.96 18.55
CA GLU A 127 -1.61 -4.45 17.99
C GLU A 127 -1.50 -4.63 16.46
N LEU A 128 -2.65 -4.46 15.75
CA LEU A 128 -2.71 -4.71 14.30
C LEU A 128 -1.67 -3.92 13.51
N GLN A 129 -1.38 -2.69 13.94
CA GLN A 129 -0.36 -1.87 13.28
C GLN A 129 1.02 -2.51 13.37
N GLU A 130 1.39 -3.03 14.54
CA GLU A 130 2.67 -3.69 14.78
C GLU A 130 2.77 -4.99 13.96
N ILE A 131 1.69 -5.80 13.94
CA ILE A 131 1.63 -7.00 13.11
C ILE A 131 1.88 -6.70 11.63
N VAL A 132 1.35 -5.59 11.13
CA VAL A 132 1.59 -5.15 9.74
C VAL A 132 3.04 -4.75 9.53
N ILE A 133 3.63 -4.02 10.47
CA ILE A 133 5.05 -3.62 10.44
C ILE A 133 5.94 -4.87 10.40
N GLU A 134 5.77 -5.78 11.35
CA GLU A 134 6.53 -7.04 11.43
C GLU A 134 6.42 -7.87 10.13
N GLY A 135 5.23 -7.93 9.54
CA GLY A 135 5.02 -8.64 8.27
C GLY A 135 5.82 -8.04 7.11
N ILE A 136 5.90 -6.71 7.03
CA ILE A 136 6.69 -5.99 6.01
C ILE A 136 8.19 -6.14 6.29
N GLU A 137 8.62 -6.11 7.53
CA GLU A 137 10.02 -6.35 7.93
C GLU A 137 10.47 -7.77 7.58
N ALA A 138 9.62 -8.76 7.81
CA ALA A 138 9.89 -10.14 7.40
C ALA A 138 10.04 -10.27 5.85
N ALA A 139 9.21 -9.56 5.09
CA ALA A 139 9.33 -9.51 3.64
C ALA A 139 10.65 -8.84 3.19
N ASN A 140 11.09 -7.77 3.88
CA ASN A 140 12.38 -7.13 3.62
C ASN A 140 13.56 -8.07 3.94
N ALA A 141 13.51 -8.77 5.07
CA ALA A 141 14.53 -9.76 5.42
C ALA A 141 14.63 -10.85 4.34
N ARG A 142 13.49 -11.33 3.84
CA ARG A 142 13.47 -12.32 2.77
C ARG A 142 13.99 -11.78 1.45
N ALA A 143 13.71 -10.52 1.12
CA ALA A 143 14.25 -9.87 -0.08
C ALA A 143 15.78 -9.79 -0.05
N LEU A 144 16.36 -9.46 1.11
CA LEU A 144 17.81 -9.45 1.32
C LEU A 144 18.44 -10.85 1.10
N GLU A 145 17.82 -11.91 1.61
CA GLU A 145 18.31 -13.30 1.39
C GLU A 145 18.26 -13.71 -0.09
N LEU A 146 17.27 -13.25 -0.84
CA LEU A 146 17.11 -13.60 -2.26
C LEU A 146 18.02 -12.77 -3.17
N GLY A 147 18.49 -11.61 -2.73
CA GLY A 147 19.36 -10.71 -3.46
C GLY A 147 20.87 -10.89 -3.16
N SER A 148 21.23 -11.82 -2.26
CA SER A 148 22.60 -12.15 -1.86
C SER A 148 23.23 -13.25 -2.71
#